data_754ecb8a63c8adee7fcbc0a81a224686
#
_entry.id   754ecb8a63c8adee7fcbc0a81a224686
#
_cell.length_a   1.000
_cell.length_b   1.000
_cell.length_c   1.000
_cell.angle_alpha   90.00
_cell.angle_beta   90.00
_cell.angle_gamma   90.00
#
_symmetry.space_group_name_H-M   'P 1'
#
loop_
_entity.id
_entity.type
_entity.pdbx_description
1 polymer ?
#
loop_
_entity_poly.entity_id
_entity_poly.type
_entity_poly.pdbx_seq_one_letter_code
_entity_poly.pdbx_strand_id
1 'polypeptide(L)'
;MKALFSSRKAALALAIVTTFSLTACQMRAKKVDGNALMVMQPSSPDNLIQRELGDGLYEMAYLPAKNTLYVASAPEGKDISGGMIYRLDGTTLQSTGAGHYDLKNAGLSSGQDGSALYTTQSVDGGIAKIDPDTGNVLKRLMFDEKNEKGSPVKTREIFLHDGLLYVGGADEPGVIWVVDAKTLTLKARIKNAGKGVTGIIFSPVSDRIYAANGSGEILVINPRNHKIEQRLTAGDGQDTHFLNMAEDPATGRLFVTDNAKEKNTLVFDERSGKVIQRLDPGDSVGIKFNGKRNEIYISQRESKKVLQLDGTTYEVKNSWSFEGHPESLLVSPDGQTLYVTLKQGFNDDHSHQLLDGVARITLQ
;
A
#
# COMPACT_ATOMS: atom_id res chain seq x y z
N MET A 1 38.19 20.98 -72.19
CA MET A 1 39.23 20.23 -72.94
C MET A 1 39.70 19.06 -72.08
N LYS A 2 39.50 17.84 -72.62
CA LYS A 2 40.29 16.58 -72.39
C LYS A 2 40.46 16.13 -70.97
N ALA A 3 40.02 15.03 -70.49
CA ALA A 3 40.00 13.64 -70.98
C ALA A 3 40.71 12.76 -69.93
N LEU A 4 39.98 11.74 -69.42
CA LEU A 4 40.36 10.33 -69.31
C LEU A 4 41.70 9.92 -68.65
N PHE A 5 41.67 9.10 -67.59
CA PHE A 5 41.97 7.67 -67.68
C PHE A 5 41.91 6.99 -66.27
N SER A 6 41.20 5.98 -66.21
CA SER A 6 41.16 4.70 -65.55
C SER A 6 42.48 4.22 -64.87
N SER A 7 42.34 3.62 -63.65
CA SER A 7 42.99 2.35 -63.36
C SER A 7 42.41 1.69 -62.08
N ARG A 8 42.01 0.46 -62.23
CA ARG A 8 41.57 -0.50 -61.20
C ARG A 8 42.75 -0.88 -60.31
N LYS A 9 42.58 -0.90 -59.02
CA LYS A 9 43.32 -1.85 -58.16
C LYS A 9 42.39 -2.38 -57.08
N ALA A 10 42.29 -3.69 -57.06
CA ALA A 10 41.60 -4.50 -56.05
C ALA A 10 42.33 -4.40 -54.71
N ALA A 11 41.59 -4.23 -53.67
CA ALA A 11 42.08 -4.41 -52.31
C ALA A 11 41.13 -5.30 -51.52
N LEU A 12 41.68 -6.34 -50.99
CA LEU A 12 41.15 -7.41 -50.16
C LEU A 12 40.37 -6.85 -48.99
N ALA A 13 39.07 -7.16 -48.84
CA ALA A 13 38.30 -6.88 -47.66
C ALA A 13 38.40 -8.05 -46.70
N LEU A 14 39.05 -7.82 -45.56
CA LEU A 14 39.09 -8.71 -44.41
C LEU A 14 37.76 -8.56 -43.67
N ALA A 15 36.88 -9.52 -43.76
CA ALA A 15 35.63 -9.56 -43.02
C ALA A 15 35.90 -9.98 -41.57
N ILE A 16 35.81 -9.03 -40.64
CA ILE A 16 35.72 -9.34 -39.20
C ILE A 16 34.27 -9.69 -38.93
N VAL A 17 34.01 -10.99 -38.72
CA VAL A 17 32.69 -11.47 -38.23
C VAL A 17 32.64 -11.22 -36.73
N THR A 18 31.99 -10.15 -36.34
CA THR A 18 31.53 -9.98 -34.96
C THR A 18 30.23 -10.76 -34.79
N THR A 19 30.30 -11.87 -34.13
CA THR A 19 29.14 -12.64 -33.67
C THR A 19 28.43 -11.84 -32.57
N PHE A 20 27.38 -11.13 -32.91
CA PHE A 20 26.40 -10.69 -31.96
C PHE A 20 25.57 -11.90 -31.54
N SER A 21 25.75 -12.34 -30.30
CA SER A 21 24.87 -13.32 -29.68
C SER A 21 23.51 -12.63 -29.40
N LEU A 22 22.60 -12.75 -30.35
CA LEU A 22 21.19 -12.49 -30.15
C LEU A 22 20.66 -13.60 -29.23
N THR A 23 20.51 -13.29 -27.96
CA THR A 23 19.73 -14.13 -27.05
C THR A 23 18.27 -14.02 -27.49
N ALA A 24 17.85 -14.96 -28.32
CA ALA A 24 16.46 -15.06 -28.74
C ALA A 24 15.60 -15.41 -27.51
N CYS A 25 14.68 -14.53 -27.14
CA CYS A 25 13.55 -14.87 -26.31
C CYS A 25 12.78 -16.01 -26.99
N GLN A 26 12.91 -17.22 -26.48
CA GLN A 26 12.07 -18.33 -26.90
C GLN A 26 10.68 -18.17 -26.32
N MET A 27 9.75 -17.71 -27.13
CA MET A 27 8.32 -17.84 -26.86
C MET A 27 7.96 -19.33 -26.89
N ARG A 28 7.63 -19.87 -25.76
CA ARG A 28 7.02 -21.20 -25.67
C ARG A 28 5.51 -21.04 -25.54
N ALA A 29 4.83 -21.08 -26.66
CA ALA A 29 3.37 -21.17 -26.69
C ALA A 29 2.96 -22.60 -26.31
N LYS A 30 2.33 -22.76 -25.14
CA LYS A 30 1.56 -23.97 -24.82
C LYS A 30 0.12 -23.72 -25.22
N LYS A 31 -0.34 -24.42 -26.26
CA LYS A 31 -1.73 -24.46 -26.67
C LYS A 31 -2.50 -25.24 -25.62
N VAL A 32 -3.41 -24.57 -24.91
CA VAL A 32 -4.48 -25.20 -24.13
C VAL A 32 -5.76 -24.50 -24.53
N ASP A 33 -6.78 -25.32 -24.81
CA ASP A 33 -8.05 -24.92 -25.41
C ASP A 33 -8.73 -23.74 -24.70
N GLY A 34 -9.12 -22.74 -25.50
CA GLY A 34 -10.18 -21.77 -25.27
C GLY A 34 -10.07 -20.89 -24.04
N ASN A 35 -9.17 -19.96 -24.01
CA ASN A 35 -8.97 -18.70 -23.27
C ASN A 35 -7.54 -18.59 -22.75
N ALA A 36 -6.62 -18.28 -23.65
CA ALA A 36 -5.26 -17.96 -23.24
C ALA A 36 -5.19 -16.50 -22.82
N LEU A 37 -5.24 -16.22 -21.54
CA LEU A 37 -4.69 -15.01 -20.97
C LEU A 37 -3.18 -15.03 -21.22
N MET A 38 -2.70 -14.13 -22.08
CA MET A 38 -1.26 -13.92 -22.27
C MET A 38 -0.68 -13.36 -20.96
N VAL A 39 -0.02 -14.21 -20.21
CA VAL A 39 0.84 -13.76 -19.10
C VAL A 39 2.19 -13.38 -19.72
N MET A 40 2.41 -12.08 -19.97
CA MET A 40 3.75 -11.56 -20.19
C MET A 40 4.50 -11.64 -18.86
N GLN A 41 5.45 -12.56 -18.75
CA GLN A 41 6.42 -12.57 -17.65
C GLN A 41 7.63 -11.75 -18.08
N PRO A 42 7.86 -10.56 -17.51
CA PRO A 42 9.21 -10.02 -17.44
C PRO A 42 10.05 -10.97 -16.58
N SER A 43 11.36 -11.00 -16.79
CA SER A 43 12.29 -11.77 -15.96
C SER A 43 12.20 -11.28 -14.50
N SER A 44 11.25 -11.84 -13.77
CA SER A 44 11.13 -11.61 -12.33
C SER A 44 12.32 -12.25 -11.63
N PRO A 45 12.95 -11.62 -10.65
CA PRO A 45 13.81 -12.33 -9.73
C PRO A 45 13.01 -13.52 -9.15
N ASP A 46 13.66 -14.65 -8.94
CA ASP A 46 13.04 -15.92 -8.48
C ASP A 46 12.18 -15.78 -7.22
N ASN A 47 12.31 -14.66 -6.51
CA ASN A 47 11.60 -14.34 -5.28
C ASN A 47 10.34 -13.46 -5.45
N LEU A 48 9.95 -13.11 -6.68
CA LEU A 48 8.83 -12.20 -6.96
C LEU A 48 7.73 -12.91 -7.77
N ILE A 49 6.50 -12.87 -7.26
CA ILE A 49 5.29 -13.32 -7.97
C ILE A 49 4.35 -12.11 -8.09
N GLN A 50 3.73 -11.93 -9.25
CA GLN A 50 2.72 -10.89 -9.50
C GLN A 50 1.43 -11.49 -10.06
N ARG A 51 0.29 -10.87 -9.72
CA ARG A 51 -1.04 -11.20 -10.23
C ARG A 51 -1.85 -9.95 -10.50
N GLU A 52 -2.45 -9.89 -11.67
CA GLU A 52 -3.53 -8.96 -11.94
C GLU A 52 -4.81 -9.44 -11.26
N LEU A 53 -5.59 -8.51 -10.69
CA LEU A 53 -6.82 -8.84 -9.97
C LEU A 53 -8.03 -8.07 -10.50
N GLY A 54 -8.01 -6.75 -10.42
CA GLY A 54 -9.15 -5.90 -10.75
C GLY A 54 -8.86 -4.45 -10.41
N ASP A 55 -9.83 -3.59 -10.60
CA ASP A 55 -9.67 -2.15 -10.47
C ASP A 55 -9.76 -1.68 -9.01
N GLY A 56 -9.06 -0.60 -8.70
CA GLY A 56 -9.22 0.14 -7.45
C GLY A 56 -8.73 -0.61 -6.22
N LEU A 57 -7.65 -1.38 -6.32
CA LEU A 57 -7.07 -2.08 -5.16
C LEU A 57 -6.55 -1.08 -4.13
N TYR A 58 -6.76 -1.39 -2.85
CA TYR A 58 -6.30 -0.59 -1.71
C TYR A 58 -5.56 -1.45 -0.69
N GLU A 59 -6.11 -1.58 0.52
CA GLU A 59 -5.42 -2.24 1.61
C GLU A 59 -5.54 -3.77 1.57
N MET A 60 -4.62 -4.40 2.27
CA MET A 60 -4.52 -5.85 2.40
C MET A 60 -4.58 -6.28 3.86
N ALA A 61 -5.11 -7.48 4.08
CA ALA A 61 -5.00 -8.19 5.35
C ALA A 61 -4.57 -9.64 5.09
N TYR A 62 -3.72 -10.17 5.96
CA TYR A 62 -3.26 -11.56 5.85
C TYR A 62 -3.66 -12.35 7.09
N LEU A 63 -4.27 -13.51 6.89
CA LEU A 63 -4.62 -14.46 7.94
C LEU A 63 -3.66 -15.66 7.88
N PRO A 64 -2.65 -15.72 8.74
CA PRO A 64 -1.62 -16.76 8.71
C PRO A 64 -2.19 -18.17 8.88
N ALA A 65 -3.15 -18.35 9.79
CA ALA A 65 -3.78 -19.65 10.06
C ALA A 65 -4.48 -20.26 8.83
N LYS A 66 -4.87 -19.42 7.87
CA LYS A 66 -5.54 -19.84 6.62
C LYS A 66 -4.63 -19.69 5.41
N ASN A 67 -3.41 -19.18 5.58
CA ASN A 67 -2.53 -18.77 4.48
C ASN A 67 -3.28 -17.96 3.42
N THR A 68 -4.11 -17.02 3.84
CA THR A 68 -4.99 -16.26 2.94
C THR A 68 -4.67 -14.77 3.00
N LEU A 69 -4.42 -14.19 1.83
CA LEU A 69 -4.31 -12.76 1.63
C LEU A 69 -5.66 -12.22 1.14
N TYR A 70 -6.18 -11.23 1.84
CA TYR A 70 -7.39 -10.47 1.45
C TYR A 70 -6.96 -9.13 0.90
N VAL A 71 -7.60 -8.69 -0.19
CA VAL A 71 -7.32 -7.42 -0.86
C VAL A 71 -8.61 -6.68 -1.09
N ALA A 72 -8.74 -5.49 -0.51
CA ALA A 72 -9.90 -4.62 -0.68
C ALA A 72 -9.82 -3.85 -2.00
N SER A 73 -10.99 -3.58 -2.60
CA SER A 73 -11.12 -2.83 -3.83
C SER A 73 -12.26 -1.82 -3.75
N ALA A 74 -11.96 -0.59 -4.15
CA ALA A 74 -12.90 0.52 -4.30
C ALA A 74 -12.72 1.13 -5.69
N PRO A 75 -13.19 0.47 -6.76
CA PRO A 75 -12.98 0.94 -8.12
C PRO A 75 -13.63 2.31 -8.36
N GLU A 76 -12.97 3.15 -9.13
CA GLU A 76 -13.46 4.46 -9.51
C GLU A 76 -14.32 4.39 -10.77
N GLY A 77 -15.23 5.34 -10.96
CA GLY A 77 -16.11 5.45 -12.12
C GLY A 77 -17.55 5.75 -11.70
N LYS A 78 -18.25 6.55 -12.51
CA LYS A 78 -19.63 7.00 -12.22
C LYS A 78 -20.63 5.85 -12.26
N ASP A 79 -20.38 4.86 -13.10
CA ASP A 79 -21.27 3.73 -13.33
C ASP A 79 -20.84 2.45 -12.59
N ILE A 80 -19.78 2.55 -11.77
CA ILE A 80 -19.27 1.42 -10.99
C ILE A 80 -19.79 1.55 -9.57
N SER A 81 -20.72 0.70 -9.22
CA SER A 81 -21.24 0.58 -7.86
C SER A 81 -20.53 -0.53 -7.09
N GLY A 82 -20.29 -0.27 -5.79
CA GLY A 82 -19.73 -1.27 -4.91
C GLY A 82 -18.23 -1.48 -5.06
N GLY A 83 -17.75 -2.53 -4.42
CA GLY A 83 -16.35 -2.93 -4.38
C GLY A 83 -16.18 -4.42 -4.16
N MET A 84 -14.95 -4.88 -4.19
CA MET A 84 -14.59 -6.28 -4.02
C MET A 84 -13.73 -6.48 -2.76
N ILE A 85 -13.74 -7.68 -2.23
CA ILE A 85 -12.66 -8.22 -1.42
C ILE A 85 -12.23 -9.53 -2.07
N TYR A 86 -11.02 -9.53 -2.59
CA TYR A 86 -10.41 -10.71 -3.19
C TYR A 86 -9.79 -11.58 -2.11
N ARG A 87 -9.85 -12.90 -2.28
CA ARG A 87 -9.18 -13.90 -1.45
C ARG A 87 -8.15 -14.63 -2.28
N LEU A 88 -6.92 -14.59 -1.85
CA LEU A 88 -5.79 -15.20 -2.56
C LEU A 88 -5.07 -16.17 -1.63
N ASP A 89 -4.57 -17.26 -2.19
CA ASP A 89 -3.57 -18.08 -1.51
C ASP A 89 -2.31 -17.23 -1.25
N GLY A 90 -1.89 -17.16 0.01
CA GLY A 90 -0.79 -16.28 0.44
C GLY A 90 0.58 -16.68 -0.12
N THR A 91 0.74 -17.90 -0.63
CA THR A 91 2.00 -18.38 -1.21
C THR A 91 2.05 -18.19 -2.72
N THR A 92 0.97 -18.49 -3.41
CA THR A 92 0.92 -18.53 -4.88
C THR A 92 0.22 -17.33 -5.50
N LEU A 93 -0.49 -16.53 -4.69
CA LEU A 93 -1.41 -15.47 -5.09
C LEU A 93 -2.55 -15.96 -6.01
N GLN A 94 -2.80 -17.26 -6.08
CA GLN A 94 -3.95 -17.76 -6.82
C GLN A 94 -5.24 -17.32 -6.14
N SER A 95 -6.21 -16.88 -6.94
CA SER A 95 -7.53 -16.53 -6.41
C SER A 95 -8.23 -17.78 -5.87
N THR A 96 -8.63 -17.70 -4.61
CA THR A 96 -9.46 -18.72 -3.93
C THR A 96 -10.90 -18.27 -3.79
N GLY A 97 -11.20 -17.04 -4.19
CA GLY A 97 -12.54 -16.47 -4.21
C GLY A 97 -12.54 -14.95 -4.18
N ALA A 98 -13.73 -14.38 -4.34
CA ALA A 98 -13.95 -12.95 -4.19
C ALA A 98 -15.38 -12.69 -3.71
N GLY A 99 -15.58 -11.66 -2.89
CA GLY A 99 -16.89 -11.14 -2.53
C GLY A 99 -17.13 -9.81 -3.21
N HIS A 100 -18.31 -9.66 -3.83
CA HIS A 100 -18.77 -8.37 -4.33
C HIS A 100 -19.71 -7.73 -3.30
N TYR A 101 -19.54 -6.46 -3.05
CA TYR A 101 -20.26 -5.68 -2.05
C TYR A 101 -20.90 -4.46 -2.71
N ASP A 102 -22.04 -4.05 -2.19
CA ASP A 102 -22.80 -2.88 -2.65
C ASP A 102 -22.07 -1.54 -2.40
N LEU A 103 -21.15 -1.51 -1.44
CA LEU A 103 -20.33 -0.33 -1.10
C LEU A 103 -18.86 -0.56 -1.39
N LYS A 104 -18.10 0.52 -1.60
CA LYS A 104 -16.69 0.49 -1.97
C LYS A 104 -15.81 0.22 -0.76
N ASN A 105 -14.96 -0.79 -0.82
CA ASN A 105 -14.08 -1.21 0.27
C ASN A 105 -12.66 -0.66 0.05
N ALA A 106 -12.10 0.05 1.04
CA ALA A 106 -10.74 0.60 0.95
C ALA A 106 -9.81 0.09 2.05
N GLY A 107 -9.98 0.53 3.29
CA GLY A 107 -9.21 0.02 4.41
C GLY A 107 -9.61 -1.40 4.77
N LEU A 108 -8.66 -2.20 5.22
CA LEU A 108 -8.88 -3.59 5.59
C LEU A 108 -8.05 -3.96 6.82
N SER A 109 -8.68 -4.57 7.80
CA SER A 109 -8.03 -5.10 9.00
C SER A 109 -8.60 -6.47 9.34
N SER A 110 -7.80 -7.35 9.91
CA SER A 110 -8.24 -8.66 10.38
C SER A 110 -8.34 -8.70 11.90
N GLY A 111 -9.32 -9.45 12.40
CA GLY A 111 -9.35 -9.83 13.81
C GLY A 111 -8.11 -10.63 14.19
N GLN A 112 -7.62 -10.46 15.40
CA GLN A 112 -6.42 -11.16 15.88
C GLN A 112 -6.56 -12.69 15.85
N ASP A 113 -7.76 -13.19 16.07
CA ASP A 113 -8.12 -14.61 16.03
C ASP A 113 -8.51 -15.09 14.61
N GLY A 114 -8.49 -14.21 13.61
CA GLY A 114 -8.92 -14.51 12.26
C GLY A 114 -10.41 -14.78 12.08
N SER A 115 -11.24 -14.49 13.08
CA SER A 115 -12.70 -14.74 13.04
C SER A 115 -13.49 -13.71 12.22
N ALA A 116 -12.89 -12.57 11.93
CA ALA A 116 -13.53 -11.49 11.18
C ALA A 116 -12.54 -10.67 10.39
N LEU A 117 -13.03 -10.07 9.30
CA LEU A 117 -12.41 -8.94 8.62
C LEU A 117 -13.22 -7.69 8.90
N TYR A 118 -12.54 -6.55 8.95
CA TYR A 118 -13.15 -5.23 9.05
C TYR A 118 -12.71 -4.39 7.87
N THR A 119 -13.66 -3.79 7.17
CA THR A 119 -13.37 -2.94 6.02
C THR A 119 -14.03 -1.58 6.16
N THR A 120 -13.38 -0.53 5.66
CA THR A 120 -14.02 0.77 5.50
C THR A 120 -14.85 0.79 4.23
N GLN A 121 -16.04 1.39 4.32
CA GLN A 121 -16.91 1.65 3.18
C GLN A 121 -16.71 3.10 2.73
N SER A 122 -15.63 3.29 2.00
CA SER A 122 -14.91 4.53 1.74
C SER A 122 -15.80 5.74 1.49
N VAL A 123 -16.55 5.77 0.39
CA VAL A 123 -17.33 6.95 -0.01
C VAL A 123 -18.63 7.14 0.75
N ASP A 124 -19.11 6.09 1.37
CA ASP A 124 -20.41 6.06 2.05
C ASP A 124 -20.32 6.38 3.54
N GLY A 125 -19.10 6.48 4.07
CA GLY A 125 -18.85 6.87 5.45
C GLY A 125 -19.22 5.81 6.49
N GLY A 126 -18.82 4.57 6.25
CA GLY A 126 -19.12 3.47 7.15
C GLY A 126 -18.02 2.42 7.25
N ILE A 127 -18.29 1.39 8.03
CA ILE A 127 -17.47 0.19 8.14
C ILE A 127 -18.34 -1.06 8.11
N ALA A 128 -17.76 -2.18 7.70
CA ALA A 128 -18.42 -3.48 7.76
C ALA A 128 -17.53 -4.52 8.45
N LYS A 129 -18.16 -5.42 9.19
CA LYS A 129 -17.61 -6.67 9.71
C LYS A 129 -18.01 -7.78 8.75
N ILE A 130 -17.01 -8.55 8.30
CA ILE A 130 -17.17 -9.55 7.25
C ILE A 130 -16.66 -10.90 7.76
N ASP A 131 -17.38 -11.94 7.45
CA ASP A 131 -16.94 -13.31 7.65
C ASP A 131 -15.84 -13.66 6.64
N PRO A 132 -14.62 -13.99 7.07
CA PRO A 132 -13.52 -14.24 6.17
C PRO A 132 -13.68 -15.50 5.30
N ASP A 133 -14.46 -16.47 5.73
CA ASP A 133 -14.67 -17.73 5.01
C ASP A 133 -15.73 -17.61 3.92
N THR A 134 -16.87 -17.02 4.26
CA THR A 134 -17.99 -16.89 3.35
C THR A 134 -18.00 -15.58 2.56
N GLY A 135 -17.32 -14.54 3.05
CA GLY A 135 -17.40 -13.19 2.52
C GLY A 135 -18.70 -12.45 2.88
N ASN A 136 -19.55 -13.02 3.71
CA ASN A 136 -20.81 -12.37 4.09
C ASN A 136 -20.59 -11.20 5.02
N VAL A 137 -21.36 -10.13 4.81
CA VAL A 137 -21.43 -9.00 5.74
C VAL A 137 -22.17 -9.45 7.00
N LEU A 138 -21.46 -9.53 8.12
CA LEU A 138 -22.02 -9.90 9.42
C LEU A 138 -22.73 -8.71 10.08
N LYS A 139 -22.14 -7.53 9.95
CA LYS A 139 -22.69 -6.28 10.47
C LYS A 139 -22.08 -5.07 9.76
N ARG A 140 -22.84 -3.97 9.74
CA ARG A 140 -22.42 -2.68 9.17
C ARG A 140 -22.71 -1.58 10.18
N LEU A 141 -21.83 -0.58 10.21
CA LEU A 141 -22.00 0.65 10.98
C LEU A 141 -21.74 1.84 10.05
N MET A 142 -22.76 2.69 9.86
CA MET A 142 -22.62 3.93 9.11
C MET A 142 -22.46 5.08 10.10
N PHE A 143 -21.55 6.02 9.79
CA PHE A 143 -21.33 7.22 10.58
C PHE A 143 -22.21 8.35 10.06
N ASP A 144 -22.58 9.27 10.92
CA ASP A 144 -23.53 10.37 10.64
C ASP A 144 -22.81 11.71 10.35
N GLU A 145 -21.50 11.78 10.51
CA GLU A 145 -20.73 12.97 10.22
C GLU A 145 -20.79 13.32 8.73
N LYS A 146 -20.93 14.63 8.47
CA LYS A 146 -20.93 15.21 7.13
C LYS A 146 -19.75 16.14 6.95
N ASN A 147 -19.20 16.14 5.74
CA ASN A 147 -18.20 17.11 5.34
C ASN A 147 -18.86 18.47 4.98
N GLU A 148 -18.07 19.48 4.65
CA GLU A 148 -18.55 20.83 4.33
C GLU A 148 -19.55 20.86 3.15
N LYS A 149 -19.53 19.85 2.29
CA LYS A 149 -20.44 19.70 1.15
C LYS A 149 -21.74 18.98 1.50
N GLY A 150 -21.93 18.60 2.78
CA GLY A 150 -23.09 17.85 3.23
C GLY A 150 -23.09 16.36 2.87
N SER A 151 -22.01 15.86 2.28
CA SER A 151 -21.81 14.43 1.99
C SER A 151 -21.29 13.69 3.22
N PRO A 152 -21.48 12.37 3.32
CA PRO A 152 -20.84 11.57 4.37
C PRO A 152 -19.32 11.79 4.38
N VAL A 153 -18.74 11.91 5.57
CA VAL A 153 -17.28 11.90 5.72
C VAL A 153 -16.78 10.54 5.29
N LYS A 154 -15.88 10.53 4.32
CA LYS A 154 -15.30 9.28 3.78
C LYS A 154 -14.47 8.57 4.83
N THR A 155 -14.59 7.25 4.89
CA THR A 155 -13.72 6.40 5.72
C THR A 155 -12.57 5.85 4.90
N ARG A 156 -11.36 5.80 5.45
CA ARG A 156 -10.18 5.27 4.75
C ARG A 156 -9.43 4.25 5.59
N GLU A 157 -8.74 4.70 6.61
CA GLU A 157 -7.92 3.85 7.46
C GLU A 157 -8.78 3.09 8.47
N ILE A 158 -8.42 1.84 8.77
CA ILE A 158 -9.02 1.05 9.83
C ILE A 158 -7.95 0.23 10.54
N PHE A 159 -7.82 0.42 11.82
CA PHE A 159 -6.79 -0.21 12.63
C PHE A 159 -7.41 -0.86 13.87
N LEU A 160 -7.15 -2.14 14.07
CA LEU A 160 -7.62 -2.88 15.24
C LEU A 160 -6.56 -2.94 16.33
N HIS A 161 -6.90 -2.47 17.51
CA HIS A 161 -6.07 -2.59 18.69
C HIS A 161 -6.94 -2.84 19.93
N ASP A 162 -6.59 -3.86 20.71
CA ASP A 162 -7.22 -4.23 21.98
C ASP A 162 -8.77 -4.24 21.93
N GLY A 163 -9.31 -4.89 20.88
CA GLY A 163 -10.76 -5.01 20.68
C GLY A 163 -11.45 -3.74 20.19
N LEU A 164 -10.73 -2.68 19.94
CA LEU A 164 -11.24 -1.43 19.39
C LEU A 164 -10.73 -1.20 17.94
N LEU A 165 -11.64 -0.78 17.09
CA LEU A 165 -11.33 -0.29 15.74
C LEU A 165 -11.18 1.23 15.80
N TYR A 166 -10.04 1.72 15.33
CA TYR A 166 -9.81 3.14 15.08
C TYR A 166 -9.99 3.38 13.58
N VAL A 167 -10.96 4.18 13.22
CA VAL A 167 -11.35 4.42 11.82
C VAL A 167 -11.05 5.87 11.46
N GLY A 168 -10.19 6.08 10.50
CA GLY A 168 -9.80 7.41 10.04
C GLY A 168 -10.74 7.97 8.99
N GLY A 169 -11.22 9.21 9.21
CA GLY A 169 -11.95 9.99 8.22
C GLY A 169 -11.00 10.64 7.22
N ALA A 170 -11.32 10.58 5.93
CA ALA A 170 -10.47 11.09 4.85
C ALA A 170 -10.75 12.55 4.46
N ASP A 171 -11.82 13.15 5.00
CA ASP A 171 -12.22 14.51 4.70
C ASP A 171 -11.71 15.52 5.77
N GLU A 172 -11.96 16.80 5.53
CA GLU A 172 -11.72 17.90 6.46
C GLU A 172 -13.09 18.46 6.94
N PRO A 173 -13.28 18.71 8.25
CA PRO A 173 -12.34 18.46 9.35
C PRO A 173 -12.19 16.97 9.68
N GLY A 174 -10.96 16.55 10.01
CA GLY A 174 -10.65 15.16 10.31
C GLY A 174 -11.34 14.65 11.58
N VAL A 175 -11.72 13.39 11.54
CA VAL A 175 -12.31 12.66 12.67
C VAL A 175 -11.73 11.24 12.71
N ILE A 176 -11.61 10.69 13.92
CA ILE A 176 -11.33 9.27 14.12
C ILE A 176 -12.48 8.70 14.95
N TRP A 177 -13.15 7.70 14.41
CA TRP A 177 -14.18 6.96 15.15
C TRP A 177 -13.52 5.78 15.88
N VAL A 178 -13.92 5.58 17.13
CA VAL A 178 -13.52 4.45 17.94
C VAL A 178 -14.71 3.51 18.10
N VAL A 179 -14.58 2.30 17.64
CA VAL A 179 -15.68 1.32 17.52
C VAL A 179 -15.30 0.03 18.24
N ASP A 180 -16.22 -0.53 19.01
CA ASP A 180 -16.06 -1.88 19.57
C ASP A 180 -16.07 -2.91 18.41
N ALA A 181 -15.00 -3.67 18.28
CA ALA A 181 -14.83 -4.59 17.15
C ALA A 181 -15.79 -5.80 17.24
N LYS A 182 -16.13 -6.23 18.45
CA LYS A 182 -17.01 -7.39 18.65
C LYS A 182 -18.46 -7.05 18.29
N THR A 183 -18.96 -5.94 18.80
CA THR A 183 -20.36 -5.53 18.69
C THR A 183 -20.59 -4.58 17.51
N LEU A 184 -19.55 -4.03 16.93
CA LEU A 184 -19.58 -2.96 15.92
C LEU A 184 -20.44 -1.78 16.39
N THR A 185 -20.20 -1.31 17.62
CA THR A 185 -20.86 -0.16 18.22
C THR A 185 -19.88 0.98 18.44
N LEU A 186 -20.30 2.20 18.11
CA LEU A 186 -19.49 3.40 18.28
C LEU A 186 -19.26 3.68 19.78
N LYS A 187 -18.00 3.88 20.15
CA LYS A 187 -17.58 4.20 21.53
C LYS A 187 -17.19 5.66 21.70
N ALA A 188 -16.50 6.23 20.71
CA ALA A 188 -16.05 7.61 20.78
C ALA A 188 -15.84 8.22 19.38
N ARG A 189 -15.85 9.53 19.34
CA ARG A 189 -15.43 10.36 18.19
C ARG A 189 -14.28 11.25 18.64
N ILE A 190 -13.14 11.12 17.99
CA ILE A 190 -11.98 11.99 18.20
C ILE A 190 -12.04 13.05 17.13
N LYS A 191 -12.48 14.24 17.51
CA LYS A 191 -12.61 15.39 16.60
C LYS A 191 -11.30 16.16 16.47
N ASN A 192 -11.23 17.09 15.53
CA ASN A 192 -10.05 17.92 15.27
C ASN A 192 -8.81 17.06 14.92
N ALA A 193 -9.00 16.00 14.16
CA ALA A 193 -7.93 15.11 13.75
C ALA A 193 -7.13 15.64 12.53
N GLY A 194 -7.30 16.91 12.18
CA GLY A 194 -6.58 17.57 11.09
C GLY A 194 -7.24 17.32 9.74
N LYS A 195 -6.45 17.32 8.69
CA LYS A 195 -6.85 17.17 7.30
C LYS A 195 -6.70 15.73 6.88
N GLY A 196 -7.77 14.99 6.84
CA GLY A 196 -7.76 13.57 6.41
C GLY A 196 -6.79 12.69 7.21
N VAL A 197 -7.31 11.73 7.93
CA VAL A 197 -6.48 10.74 8.65
C VAL A 197 -6.00 9.68 7.66
N THR A 198 -4.70 9.53 7.55
CA THR A 198 -4.04 8.76 6.47
C THR A 198 -3.40 7.46 6.93
N GLY A 199 -2.95 7.37 8.18
CA GLY A 199 -2.36 6.17 8.75
C GLY A 199 -2.58 6.11 10.25
N ILE A 200 -2.81 4.91 10.79
CA ILE A 200 -3.02 4.69 12.23
C ILE A 200 -2.21 3.46 12.66
N ILE A 201 -1.45 3.61 13.75
CA ILE A 201 -0.71 2.50 14.39
C ILE A 201 -0.82 2.58 15.92
N PHE A 202 -0.49 1.50 16.61
CA PHE A 202 -0.26 1.49 18.05
C PHE A 202 1.24 1.39 18.34
N SER A 203 1.73 2.24 19.22
CA SER A 203 3.11 2.18 19.73
C SER A 203 3.15 1.50 21.11
N PRO A 204 3.80 0.34 21.24
CA PRO A 204 4.05 -0.26 22.55
C PRO A 204 5.07 0.52 23.38
N VAL A 205 5.89 1.37 22.74
CA VAL A 205 6.90 2.20 23.43
C VAL A 205 6.24 3.27 24.29
N SER A 206 5.26 3.96 23.72
CA SER A 206 4.53 5.05 24.37
C SER A 206 3.18 4.60 24.97
N ASP A 207 2.70 3.41 24.63
CA ASP A 207 1.35 2.92 24.93
C ASP A 207 0.28 3.90 24.41
N ARG A 208 0.44 4.32 23.14
CA ARG A 208 -0.43 5.30 22.48
C ARG A 208 -0.80 4.84 21.06
N ILE A 209 -1.96 5.30 20.62
CA ILE A 209 -2.33 5.27 19.21
C ILE A 209 -1.71 6.50 18.54
N TYR A 210 -1.01 6.29 17.44
CA TYR A 210 -0.52 7.34 16.56
C TYR A 210 -1.37 7.41 15.31
N ALA A 211 -1.79 8.60 14.93
CA ALA A 211 -2.54 8.85 13.71
C ALA A 211 -1.88 9.97 12.89
N ALA A 212 -1.45 9.65 11.69
CA ALA A 212 -0.93 10.63 10.73
C ALA A 212 -2.07 11.32 10.00
N ASN A 213 -1.86 12.57 9.59
CA ASN A 213 -2.85 13.32 8.82
C ASN A 213 -2.23 14.19 7.72
N GLY A 214 -3.06 14.66 6.81
CA GLY A 214 -2.67 15.52 5.70
C GLY A 214 -2.31 16.95 6.11
N SER A 215 -2.47 17.33 7.39
CA SER A 215 -1.97 18.59 7.93
C SER A 215 -0.50 18.51 8.36
N GLY A 216 0.17 17.37 8.14
CA GLY A 216 1.54 17.15 8.57
C GLY A 216 1.71 16.96 10.07
N GLU A 217 0.72 16.36 10.71
CA GLU A 217 0.73 16.05 12.12
C GLU A 217 0.67 14.55 12.38
N ILE A 218 1.32 14.12 13.45
CA ILE A 218 1.07 12.82 14.09
C ILE A 218 0.36 13.09 15.40
N LEU A 219 -0.88 12.64 15.49
CA LEU A 219 -1.69 12.74 16.69
C LEU A 219 -1.28 11.62 17.65
N VAL A 220 -0.95 11.98 18.88
CA VAL A 220 -0.69 11.05 19.98
C VAL A 220 -1.96 10.90 20.79
N ILE A 221 -2.60 9.75 20.70
CA ILE A 221 -3.94 9.51 21.26
C ILE A 221 -3.84 8.49 22.38
N ASN A 222 -4.44 8.82 23.53
CA ASN A 222 -4.55 7.90 24.65
C ASN A 222 -5.66 6.87 24.37
N PRO A 223 -5.36 5.57 24.31
CA PRO A 223 -6.35 4.54 23.99
C PRO A 223 -7.40 4.31 25.07
N ARG A 224 -7.16 4.80 26.32
CA ARG A 224 -8.09 4.60 27.45
C ARG A 224 -9.18 5.66 27.51
N ASN A 225 -8.87 6.91 27.13
CA ASN A 225 -9.81 8.02 27.19
C ASN A 225 -10.13 8.64 25.84
N HIS A 226 -9.48 8.15 24.77
CA HIS A 226 -9.66 8.59 23.38
C HIS A 226 -9.39 10.08 23.13
N LYS A 227 -8.46 10.67 23.89
CA LYS A 227 -8.07 12.08 23.75
C LYS A 227 -6.74 12.21 23.02
N ILE A 228 -6.63 13.24 22.18
CA ILE A 228 -5.37 13.68 21.62
C ILE A 228 -4.59 14.37 22.74
N GLU A 229 -3.45 13.82 23.13
CA GLU A 229 -2.58 14.35 24.18
C GLU A 229 -1.46 15.23 23.61
N GLN A 230 -1.02 14.94 22.39
CA GLN A 230 0.06 15.65 21.73
C GLN A 230 -0.11 15.62 20.21
N ARG A 231 0.50 16.60 19.54
CA ARG A 231 0.63 16.67 18.08
C ARG A 231 2.09 16.82 17.74
N LEU A 232 2.66 15.85 17.02
CA LEU A 232 4.03 15.91 16.55
C LEU A 232 4.03 16.48 15.13
N THR A 233 4.97 17.36 14.84
CA THR A 233 5.17 17.95 13.52
C THR A 233 6.63 17.88 13.12
N ALA A 234 6.95 18.17 11.86
CA ALA A 234 8.35 18.22 11.41
C ALA A 234 9.17 19.32 12.08
N GLY A 235 8.50 20.39 12.57
CA GLY A 235 9.12 21.43 13.39
C GLY A 235 9.97 22.46 12.63
N ASP A 236 10.01 22.40 11.30
CA ASP A 236 10.86 23.24 10.44
C ASP A 236 10.08 24.30 9.63
N GLY A 237 8.76 24.35 9.82
CA GLY A 237 7.89 25.29 9.11
C GLY A 237 7.68 24.99 7.63
N GLN A 238 8.12 23.83 7.15
CA GLN A 238 7.82 23.38 5.79
C GLN A 238 6.44 22.75 5.72
N ASP A 239 5.80 22.84 4.57
CA ASP A 239 4.58 22.12 4.30
C ASP A 239 4.85 20.62 4.31
N THR A 240 4.07 19.89 5.09
CA THR A 240 4.13 18.43 5.19
C THR A 240 2.74 17.83 4.99
N HIS A 241 2.69 16.67 4.39
CA HIS A 241 1.48 15.88 4.20
C HIS A 241 1.80 14.43 4.53
N PHE A 242 1.54 14.03 5.76
CA PHE A 242 1.89 12.68 6.22
C PHE A 242 0.90 11.65 5.68
N LEU A 243 1.43 10.51 5.24
CA LEU A 243 0.63 9.42 4.68
C LEU A 243 0.63 8.19 5.58
N ASN A 244 1.76 7.51 5.69
CA ASN A 244 1.87 6.24 6.35
C ASN A 244 2.98 6.26 7.40
N MET A 245 2.86 5.35 8.37
CA MET A 245 3.81 5.23 9.47
C MET A 245 4.23 3.78 9.67
N ALA A 246 5.44 3.59 10.15
CA ALA A 246 5.95 2.34 10.68
C ALA A 246 6.81 2.61 11.91
N GLU A 247 6.82 1.69 12.84
CA GLU A 247 7.55 1.84 14.10
C GLU A 247 8.61 0.76 14.25
N ASP A 248 9.77 1.15 14.75
CA ASP A 248 10.75 0.26 15.35
C ASP A 248 10.65 0.35 16.88
N PRO A 249 9.90 -0.54 17.52
CA PRO A 249 9.69 -0.46 18.96
C PRO A 249 10.97 -0.76 19.77
N ALA A 250 11.95 -1.44 19.19
CA ALA A 250 13.21 -1.74 19.88
C ALA A 250 14.04 -0.48 20.12
N THR A 251 13.96 0.50 19.25
CA THR A 251 14.72 1.76 19.36
C THR A 251 13.84 2.98 19.67
N GLY A 252 12.53 2.88 19.55
CA GLY A 252 11.58 3.99 19.70
C GLY A 252 11.66 4.97 18.54
N ARG A 253 11.89 4.46 17.31
CA ARG A 253 11.89 5.28 16.09
C ARG A 253 10.57 5.09 15.35
N LEU A 254 9.98 6.21 14.97
CA LEU A 254 8.78 6.26 14.17
C LEU A 254 9.13 6.81 12.79
N PHE A 255 8.86 6.02 11.76
CA PHE A 255 9.08 6.38 10.37
C PHE A 255 7.77 6.89 9.77
N VAL A 256 7.81 8.03 9.10
CA VAL A 256 6.62 8.68 8.52
C VAL A 256 6.90 9.11 7.10
N THR A 257 6.09 8.65 6.15
CA THR A 257 6.19 9.11 4.76
C THR A 257 5.50 10.46 4.60
N ASP A 258 6.16 11.38 3.93
CA ASP A 258 5.67 12.71 3.60
C ASP A 258 5.43 12.84 2.10
N ASN A 259 4.21 13.13 1.71
CA ASN A 259 3.83 13.29 0.30
C ASN A 259 3.71 14.78 -0.10
N ALA A 260 4.29 15.69 0.66
CA ALA A 260 4.46 17.08 0.25
C ALA A 260 5.54 17.20 -0.83
N LYS A 261 5.99 18.40 -1.11
CA LYS A 261 6.92 18.69 -2.21
C LYS A 261 8.20 17.86 -2.17
N GLU A 262 8.78 17.67 -0.99
CA GLU A 262 10.06 16.97 -0.82
C GLU A 262 9.92 15.44 -0.89
N LYS A 263 8.72 14.91 -0.66
CA LYS A 263 8.38 13.47 -0.76
C LYS A 263 9.36 12.53 -0.05
N ASN A 264 9.84 12.94 1.11
CA ASN A 264 10.82 12.18 1.90
C ASN A 264 10.18 11.33 3.00
N THR A 265 11.01 10.62 3.75
CA THR A 265 10.61 9.90 4.95
C THR A 265 11.26 10.54 6.16
N LEU A 266 10.44 10.90 7.16
CA LEU A 266 10.91 11.46 8.42
C LEU A 266 11.10 10.35 9.45
N VAL A 267 12.17 10.45 10.22
CA VAL A 267 12.41 9.59 11.39
C VAL A 267 12.21 10.44 12.65
N PHE A 268 11.19 10.09 13.43
CA PHE A 268 10.95 10.70 14.73
C PHE A 268 11.53 9.82 15.84
N ASP A 269 12.08 10.44 16.87
CA ASP A 269 12.28 9.79 18.16
C ASP A 269 11.01 9.94 18.98
N GLU A 270 10.38 8.83 19.35
CA GLU A 270 9.09 8.84 20.03
C GLU A 270 9.14 9.45 21.45
N ARG A 271 10.29 9.37 22.12
CA ARG A 271 10.45 9.88 23.48
C ARG A 271 10.49 11.40 23.50
N SER A 272 11.16 12.00 22.53
CA SER A 272 11.26 13.46 22.41
C SER A 272 10.20 14.08 21.51
N GLY A 273 9.54 13.28 20.68
CA GLY A 273 8.59 13.74 19.66
C GLY A 273 9.23 14.56 18.53
N LYS A 274 10.55 14.49 18.36
CA LYS A 274 11.30 15.30 17.40
C LYS A 274 11.77 14.47 16.21
N VAL A 275 11.86 15.11 15.04
CA VAL A 275 12.55 14.54 13.89
C VAL A 275 14.06 14.48 14.20
N ILE A 276 14.61 13.28 14.10
CA ILE A 276 16.05 13.02 14.31
C ILE A 276 16.78 12.77 13.00
N GLN A 277 16.06 12.41 11.94
CA GLN A 277 16.64 12.20 10.61
C GLN A 277 15.60 12.36 9.51
N ARG A 278 16.07 12.75 8.33
CA ARG A 278 15.30 12.74 7.08
C ARG A 278 15.96 11.76 6.13
N LEU A 279 15.17 10.83 5.61
CA LEU A 279 15.61 9.93 4.56
C LEU A 279 15.05 10.49 3.25
N ASP A 280 15.90 10.58 2.26
CA ASP A 280 15.53 11.07 0.93
C ASP A 280 15.63 9.93 -0.11
N PRO A 281 14.77 8.93 -0.02
CA PRO A 281 14.67 7.91 -1.05
C PRO A 281 13.87 8.41 -2.27
N GLY A 282 13.36 9.65 -2.24
CA GLY A 282 12.38 10.20 -3.17
C GLY A 282 10.95 9.73 -2.80
N ASP A 283 9.98 10.05 -3.56
CA ASP A 283 8.63 9.51 -3.73
C ASP A 283 8.18 8.42 -2.72
N SER A 284 8.10 8.72 -1.43
CA SER A 284 7.71 7.77 -0.39
C SER A 284 6.19 7.77 -0.16
N VAL A 285 5.54 6.60 -0.25
CA VAL A 285 4.09 6.45 -0.05
C VAL A 285 3.78 5.46 1.07
N GLY A 286 3.86 4.16 0.81
CA GLY A 286 3.70 3.12 1.80
C GLY A 286 5.01 2.86 2.53
N ILE A 287 4.92 2.51 3.81
CA ILE A 287 6.08 2.13 4.62
C ILE A 287 5.73 1.01 5.58
N LYS A 288 6.65 0.07 5.76
CA LYS A 288 6.59 -0.98 6.80
C LYS A 288 7.97 -1.20 7.40
N PHE A 289 7.98 -1.54 8.68
CA PHE A 289 9.15 -1.99 9.40
C PHE A 289 9.04 -3.47 9.73
N ASN A 290 10.08 -4.24 9.41
CA ASN A 290 10.18 -5.65 9.71
C ASN A 290 11.18 -5.86 10.85
N GLY A 291 10.70 -5.92 12.07
CA GLY A 291 11.55 -6.06 13.25
C GLY A 291 12.34 -7.38 13.32
N LYS A 292 11.87 -8.44 12.64
CA LYS A 292 12.59 -9.72 12.60
C LYS A 292 13.84 -9.66 11.71
N ARG A 293 13.85 -8.75 10.76
CA ARG A 293 14.94 -8.59 9.79
C ARG A 293 15.69 -7.27 9.98
N ASN A 294 15.16 -6.39 10.83
CA ASN A 294 15.63 -5.00 10.97
C ASN A 294 15.70 -4.30 9.60
N GLU A 295 14.57 -4.30 8.91
CA GLU A 295 14.47 -3.74 7.55
C GLU A 295 13.27 -2.82 7.42
N ILE A 296 13.44 -1.76 6.62
CA ILE A 296 12.37 -0.82 6.25
C ILE A 296 12.02 -1.06 4.78
N TYR A 297 10.72 -1.15 4.48
CA TYR A 297 10.23 -1.21 3.10
C TYR A 297 9.46 0.05 2.79
N ILE A 298 9.75 0.67 1.65
CA ILE A 298 9.13 1.91 1.17
C ILE A 298 8.61 1.69 -0.25
N SER A 299 7.33 1.93 -0.47
CA SER A 299 6.79 1.98 -1.84
C SER A 299 6.96 3.37 -2.43
N GLN A 300 7.37 3.39 -3.70
CA GLN A 300 7.61 4.58 -4.50
C GLN A 300 6.67 4.55 -5.71
N ARG A 301 5.59 5.32 -5.63
CA ARG A 301 4.54 5.31 -6.66
C ARG A 301 5.03 5.81 -8.01
N GLU A 302 5.69 6.96 -8.03
CA GLU A 302 6.16 7.60 -9.28
C GLU A 302 7.36 6.86 -9.87
N SER A 303 8.29 6.42 -9.03
CA SER A 303 9.47 5.66 -9.45
C SER A 303 9.19 4.20 -9.76
N LYS A 304 7.96 3.73 -9.47
CA LYS A 304 7.49 2.35 -9.67
C LYS A 304 8.39 1.30 -9.03
N LYS A 305 8.83 1.56 -7.79
CA LYS A 305 9.75 0.71 -7.04
C LYS A 305 9.26 0.45 -5.63
N VAL A 306 9.73 -0.64 -5.07
CA VAL A 306 9.75 -0.86 -3.63
C VAL A 306 11.20 -0.96 -3.20
N LEU A 307 11.58 -0.18 -2.21
CA LEU A 307 12.92 -0.18 -1.63
C LEU A 307 12.95 -1.05 -0.37
N GLN A 308 14.05 -1.75 -0.17
CA GLN A 308 14.42 -2.44 1.06
C GLN A 308 15.64 -1.72 1.64
N LEU A 309 15.48 -1.12 2.80
CA LEU A 309 16.56 -0.42 3.49
C LEU A 309 16.98 -1.20 4.74
N ASP A 310 18.25 -1.08 5.09
CA ASP A 310 18.73 -1.49 6.40
C ASP A 310 18.10 -0.62 7.50
N GLY A 311 17.55 -1.24 8.53
CA GLY A 311 16.84 -0.54 9.60
C GLY A 311 17.73 0.29 10.53
N THR A 312 19.05 0.12 10.46
CA THR A 312 20.02 0.87 11.27
C THR A 312 20.74 1.96 10.48
N THR A 313 21.27 1.60 9.32
CA THR A 313 22.06 2.51 8.48
C THR A 313 21.22 3.31 7.49
N TYR A 314 20.01 2.85 7.20
CA TYR A 314 19.10 3.36 6.17
C TYR A 314 19.62 3.23 4.73
N GLU A 315 20.67 2.47 4.52
CA GLU A 315 21.18 2.17 3.20
C GLU A 315 20.22 1.26 2.44
N VAL A 316 20.06 1.51 1.15
CA VAL A 316 19.25 0.67 0.28
C VAL A 316 19.98 -0.64 0.04
N LYS A 317 19.44 -1.74 0.57
CA LYS A 317 19.96 -3.10 0.40
C LYS A 317 19.49 -3.73 -0.92
N ASN A 318 18.26 -3.43 -1.31
CA ASN A 318 17.66 -4.00 -2.51
C ASN A 318 16.51 -3.10 -3.01
N SER A 319 16.09 -3.31 -4.25
CA SER A 319 14.91 -2.67 -4.82
C SER A 319 14.23 -3.60 -5.84
N TRP A 320 12.90 -3.53 -5.89
CA TRP A 320 12.09 -4.23 -6.89
C TRP A 320 11.38 -3.20 -7.75
N SER A 321 11.46 -3.35 -9.06
CA SER A 321 10.80 -2.49 -10.04
C SER A 321 9.55 -3.17 -10.59
N PHE A 322 8.51 -2.38 -10.84
CA PHE A 322 7.21 -2.82 -11.33
C PHE A 322 6.79 -2.02 -12.55
N GLU A 323 5.88 -2.56 -13.34
CA GLU A 323 5.22 -1.77 -14.40
C GLU A 323 4.10 -0.88 -13.82
N GLY A 324 3.41 -1.38 -12.80
CA GLY A 324 2.42 -0.63 -12.03
C GLY A 324 3.04 0.24 -10.94
N HIS A 325 2.21 1.02 -10.28
CA HIS A 325 2.56 1.97 -9.23
C HIS A 325 2.38 1.29 -7.86
N PRO A 326 3.45 0.93 -7.13
CA PRO A 326 3.32 0.32 -5.81
C PRO A 326 2.69 1.30 -4.82
N GLU A 327 1.75 0.78 -4.04
CA GLU A 327 0.92 1.57 -3.12
C GLU A 327 1.06 1.03 -1.69
N SER A 328 0.16 0.14 -1.28
CA SER A 328 0.13 -0.42 0.06
C SER A 328 1.09 -1.59 0.22
N LEU A 329 1.68 -1.70 1.39
CA LEU A 329 2.64 -2.73 1.79
C LEU A 329 2.11 -3.53 2.97
N LEU A 330 2.35 -4.83 2.98
CA LEU A 330 2.03 -5.71 4.10
C LEU A 330 3.15 -6.73 4.31
N VAL A 331 3.76 -6.73 5.49
CA VAL A 331 4.75 -7.73 5.90
C VAL A 331 4.02 -8.89 6.59
N SER A 332 4.33 -10.13 6.20
CA SER A 332 3.78 -11.30 6.88
C SER A 332 4.25 -11.37 8.34
N PRO A 333 3.47 -11.95 9.27
CA PRO A 333 3.83 -12.00 10.68
C PRO A 333 5.14 -12.75 10.98
N ASP A 334 5.54 -13.67 10.12
CA ASP A 334 6.82 -14.37 10.20
C ASP A 334 8.01 -13.54 9.70
N GLY A 335 7.74 -12.38 9.07
CA GLY A 335 8.75 -11.49 8.52
C GLY A 335 9.42 -12.00 7.24
N GLN A 336 8.88 -13.03 6.58
CA GLN A 336 9.51 -13.66 5.43
C GLN A 336 8.90 -13.23 4.08
N THR A 337 7.78 -12.54 4.10
CA THR A 337 7.06 -12.14 2.89
C THR A 337 6.63 -10.68 2.96
N LEU A 338 6.81 -9.98 1.85
CA LEU A 338 6.25 -8.65 1.62
C LEU A 338 5.22 -8.74 0.50
N TYR A 339 3.99 -8.29 0.78
CA TYR A 339 2.93 -8.10 -0.21
C TYR A 339 2.82 -6.64 -0.59
N VAL A 340 2.51 -6.39 -1.85
CA VAL A 340 2.45 -5.03 -2.43
C VAL A 340 1.23 -4.93 -3.34
N THR A 341 0.38 -3.92 -3.16
CA THR A 341 -0.63 -3.56 -4.16
C THR A 341 0.00 -2.70 -5.24
N LEU A 342 -0.35 -2.96 -6.49
CA LEU A 342 0.15 -2.28 -7.67
C LEU A 342 -1.01 -1.60 -8.39
N LYS A 343 -1.03 -0.28 -8.38
CA LYS A 343 -2.01 0.52 -9.11
C LYS A 343 -1.60 0.65 -10.57
N GLN A 344 -2.59 0.68 -11.46
CA GLN A 344 -2.38 0.98 -12.87
C GLN A 344 -2.83 2.41 -13.21
N GLY A 345 -2.35 2.93 -14.35
CA GLY A 345 -2.73 4.24 -14.82
C GLY A 345 -4.14 4.26 -15.41
N PHE A 346 -4.67 5.46 -15.57
CA PHE A 346 -5.93 5.71 -16.25
C PHE A 346 -5.68 6.22 -17.67
N ASN A 347 -6.59 5.92 -18.57
CA ASN A 347 -6.70 6.58 -19.86
C ASN A 347 -7.30 7.98 -19.69
N ASP A 348 -7.27 8.81 -20.73
CA ASP A 348 -7.84 10.17 -20.72
C ASP A 348 -9.36 10.19 -20.44
N ASP A 349 -10.07 9.11 -20.74
CA ASP A 349 -11.48 8.91 -20.45
C ASP A 349 -11.78 8.37 -19.03
N HIS A 350 -10.75 8.27 -18.17
CA HIS A 350 -10.79 7.68 -16.85
C HIS A 350 -11.06 6.16 -16.80
N SER A 351 -10.99 5.47 -17.91
CA SER A 351 -10.93 4.00 -17.91
C SER A 351 -9.54 3.51 -17.49
N HIS A 352 -9.47 2.33 -16.90
CA HIS A 352 -8.20 1.73 -16.52
C HIS A 352 -7.42 1.26 -17.75
N GLN A 353 -6.13 1.51 -17.77
CA GLN A 353 -5.25 1.01 -18.84
C GLN A 353 -5.07 -0.49 -18.74
N LEU A 354 -4.86 -0.97 -17.52
CA LEU A 354 -4.67 -2.37 -17.15
C LEU A 354 -5.34 -2.59 -15.78
N LEU A 355 -5.51 -3.85 -15.38
CA LEU A 355 -5.99 -4.18 -14.04
C LEU A 355 -4.90 -3.90 -12.99
N ASP A 356 -5.31 -3.40 -11.84
CA ASP A 356 -4.44 -3.35 -10.67
C ASP A 356 -4.06 -4.78 -10.24
N GLY A 357 -2.94 -4.91 -9.60
CA GLY A 357 -2.40 -6.21 -9.23
C GLY A 357 -1.84 -6.28 -7.81
N VAL A 358 -1.40 -7.45 -7.46
CA VAL A 358 -0.67 -7.73 -6.21
C VAL A 358 0.63 -8.44 -6.52
N ALA A 359 1.70 -8.01 -5.86
CA ALA A 359 2.97 -8.69 -5.85
C ALA A 359 3.22 -9.35 -4.49
N ARG A 360 3.90 -10.48 -4.51
CA ARG A 360 4.44 -11.20 -3.36
C ARG A 360 5.95 -11.32 -3.52
N ILE A 361 6.68 -10.83 -2.56
CA ILE A 361 8.14 -10.88 -2.51
C ILE A 361 8.55 -11.80 -1.36
N THR A 362 9.29 -12.87 -1.66
CA THR A 362 9.96 -13.67 -0.64
C THR A 362 11.22 -12.95 -0.22
N LEU A 363 11.31 -12.57 1.04
CA LEU A 363 12.46 -11.85 1.61
C LEU A 363 13.60 -12.82 1.92
N GLN A 364 14.80 -12.52 1.41
CA GLN A 364 16.00 -13.33 1.59
C GLN A 364 16.95 -12.74 2.61
#